data_2d7d3ab06bbd065755a746cfa21116a1
#
_entry.id   2d7d3ab06bbd065755a746cfa21116a1
#
_cell.length_a   1.000
_cell.length_b   1.000
_cell.length_c   1.000
_cell.angle_alpha   90.00
_cell.angle_beta   90.00
_cell.angle_gamma   90.00
#
_symmetry.space_group_name_H-M   'P 1'
#
loop_
_entity.id
_entity.type
_entity.pdbx_description
1 polymer ?
#
loop_
_entity_poly.entity_id
_entity_poly.type
_entity_poly.pdbx_seq_one_letter_code
_entity_poly.pdbx_strand_id
1 'polypeptide(L)'
;MRAAAYSKAMRVLHVASEVFPFSRSGGLGDVLGALPAVQARLEQETEVTVLSPWYASLDGEPQELWRGELGGQETWLGELRQGGVRFLFLGLSAFQRPGLYHPDDVERFCAFGRAALPALDATGVTPDVLHGHDWQAGLVVAHAHLRGLRTVFSVHNLQYQGRWNLHEAAGWTGLPDWAFGPEGVEFFGDLNLMKAGLSFADHVTTVSPTYAQEITTPQYGEGLDGLLTRLTHQGRLSGILNGLDQDRWNPRTDPDIAAYGDPAGKAGAGADLRQEFGLDDAPVLAAVSRLADQKGMDLLLTALPELVRDWNVVVLGGGDPLLTSAFTGWAHHPRVAFAQGMNEPLAHRIYAGADAFAMPSRFEPCGLSQLIAMRYGTLPVVRETGGLVDTVPHEVGFRFAEATAQALTQASREAHAAYQDPAQWQARAALAMSLDFSWDGPAHKYLALYESLLGTAHPQT
;
A
#
# COMPACT_ATOMS: atom_id res chain seq x y z
N MET A 1 15.90 -43.41 7.97
CA MET A 1 14.45 -43.25 8.11
C MET A 1 14.25 -41.94 8.90
N ARG A 2 14.05 -40.80 8.20
CA ARG A 2 13.58 -39.60 8.83
C ARG A 2 12.06 -39.73 8.93
N ALA A 3 11.54 -39.70 10.15
CA ALA A 3 10.12 -39.63 10.39
C ALA A 3 9.59 -38.38 9.66
N ALA A 4 8.63 -38.57 8.75
CA ALA A 4 7.83 -37.50 8.23
C ALA A 4 7.03 -36.94 9.41
N ALA A 5 7.51 -35.82 9.98
CA ALA A 5 6.66 -35.01 10.81
C ALA A 5 5.51 -34.56 9.90
N TYR A 6 4.27 -34.95 10.22
CA TYR A 6 3.09 -34.36 9.64
C TYR A 6 3.15 -32.88 9.99
N SER A 7 3.60 -32.07 9.06
CA SER A 7 3.55 -30.61 9.17
C SER A 7 2.08 -30.23 9.21
N LYS A 8 1.63 -29.74 10.35
CA LYS A 8 0.28 -29.17 10.47
C LYS A 8 0.26 -27.93 9.57
N ALA A 9 -0.76 -27.81 8.73
CA ALA A 9 -0.96 -26.61 7.89
C ALA A 9 -0.84 -25.34 8.74
N MET A 10 -0.01 -24.39 8.32
CA MET A 10 0.12 -23.09 8.97
C MET A 10 -1.12 -22.25 8.66
N ARG A 11 -1.75 -21.68 9.69
CA ARG A 11 -2.94 -20.84 9.57
C ARG A 11 -2.57 -19.39 9.78
N VAL A 12 -2.64 -18.59 8.71
CA VAL A 12 -2.33 -17.17 8.71
C VAL A 12 -3.62 -16.38 8.65
N LEU A 13 -3.77 -15.42 9.58
CA LEU A 13 -4.86 -14.46 9.58
C LEU A 13 -4.33 -13.06 9.30
N HIS A 14 -4.65 -12.51 8.13
CA HIS A 14 -4.47 -11.09 7.85
C HIS A 14 -5.62 -10.27 8.40
N VAL A 15 -5.35 -9.12 9.01
CA VAL A 15 -6.35 -8.17 9.53
C VAL A 15 -6.09 -6.80 8.91
N ALA A 16 -7.07 -6.27 8.18
CA ALA A 16 -6.94 -4.99 7.49
C ALA A 16 -8.28 -4.25 7.37
N SER A 17 -8.21 -2.93 7.19
CA SER A 17 -9.39 -2.11 6.92
C SER A 17 -9.91 -2.19 5.49
N GLU A 18 -9.09 -2.63 4.56
CA GLU A 18 -9.42 -2.71 3.13
C GLU A 18 -8.93 -4.03 2.53
N VAL A 19 -9.68 -4.56 1.57
CA VAL A 19 -9.28 -5.72 0.76
C VAL A 19 -9.95 -5.67 -0.61
N PHE A 20 -9.15 -5.53 -1.67
CA PHE A 20 -9.64 -5.58 -3.05
C PHE A 20 -10.08 -7.02 -3.42
N PRO A 21 -11.19 -7.22 -4.19
CA PRO A 21 -12.03 -6.19 -4.80
C PRO A 21 -13.15 -5.64 -3.90
N PHE A 22 -13.32 -6.12 -2.69
CA PHE A 22 -14.49 -5.90 -1.84
C PHE A 22 -14.55 -4.49 -1.22
N SER A 23 -13.41 -3.93 -0.85
CA SER A 23 -13.28 -2.57 -0.32
C SER A 23 -11.92 -1.99 -0.65
N ARG A 24 -11.86 -0.75 -1.14
CA ARG A 24 -10.61 -0.12 -1.54
C ARG A 24 -10.70 1.40 -1.51
N SER A 25 -9.69 2.02 -0.93
CA SER A 25 -9.43 3.46 -1.05
C SER A 25 -7.98 3.76 -1.45
N GLY A 26 -7.07 2.81 -1.29
CA GLY A 26 -5.64 2.98 -1.55
C GLY A 26 -4.88 1.68 -1.77
N GLY A 27 -3.55 1.76 -1.72
CA GLY A 27 -2.65 0.63 -1.98
C GLY A 27 -2.76 -0.50 -0.96
N LEU A 28 -3.28 -0.24 0.25
CA LEU A 28 -3.52 -1.29 1.24
C LEU A 28 -4.51 -2.34 0.72
N GLY A 29 -5.60 -1.89 0.09
CA GLY A 29 -6.56 -2.79 -0.54
C GLY A 29 -5.93 -3.66 -1.61
N ASP A 30 -5.05 -3.09 -2.46
CA ASP A 30 -4.32 -3.84 -3.49
C ASP A 30 -3.41 -4.92 -2.89
N VAL A 31 -2.70 -4.61 -1.80
CA VAL A 31 -1.84 -5.56 -1.08
C VAL A 31 -2.66 -6.75 -0.56
N LEU A 32 -3.79 -6.46 0.12
CA LEU A 32 -4.64 -7.51 0.70
C LEU A 32 -5.47 -8.28 -0.35
N GLY A 33 -5.62 -7.72 -1.54
CA GLY A 33 -6.21 -8.41 -2.68
C GLY A 33 -5.26 -9.41 -3.36
N ALA A 34 -3.93 -9.19 -3.23
CA ALA A 34 -2.93 -9.97 -3.94
C ALA A 34 -2.08 -10.89 -3.04
N LEU A 35 -1.44 -10.37 -2.00
CA LEU A 35 -0.53 -11.14 -1.13
C LEU A 35 -1.16 -12.42 -0.55
N PRO A 36 -2.37 -12.39 0.05
CA PRO A 36 -2.98 -13.59 0.61
C PRO A 36 -3.20 -14.71 -0.41
N ALA A 37 -3.63 -14.36 -1.64
CA ALA A 37 -3.86 -15.32 -2.70
C ALA A 37 -2.56 -15.98 -3.17
N VAL A 38 -1.47 -15.20 -3.24
CA VAL A 38 -0.14 -15.71 -3.59
C VAL A 38 0.39 -16.64 -2.50
N GLN A 39 0.24 -16.28 -1.22
CA GLN A 39 0.63 -17.13 -0.09
C GLN A 39 -0.11 -18.49 -0.12
N ALA A 40 -1.43 -18.48 -0.33
CA ALA A 40 -2.24 -19.68 -0.42
C ALA A 40 -1.85 -20.56 -1.62
N ARG A 41 -1.34 -19.97 -2.71
CA ARG A 41 -0.89 -20.67 -3.90
C ARG A 41 0.50 -21.27 -3.75
N LEU A 42 1.43 -20.53 -3.12
CA LEU A 42 2.83 -20.94 -2.99
C LEU A 42 3.01 -22.11 -2.04
N GLU A 43 2.26 -22.12 -0.94
CA GLU A 43 2.30 -23.21 0.05
C GLU A 43 0.93 -23.84 0.23
N GLN A 44 0.73 -24.99 -0.40
CA GLN A 44 -0.54 -25.76 -0.35
C GLN A 44 -0.96 -26.17 1.08
N GLU A 45 -0.03 -26.18 2.03
CA GLU A 45 -0.26 -26.48 3.45
C GLU A 45 -0.55 -25.21 4.26
N THR A 46 -0.63 -24.01 3.65
CA THR A 46 -0.95 -22.75 4.35
C THR A 46 -2.42 -22.37 4.13
N GLU A 47 -3.16 -22.29 5.23
CA GLU A 47 -4.52 -21.76 5.22
C GLU A 47 -4.47 -20.25 5.43
N VAL A 48 -4.91 -19.46 4.43
CA VAL A 48 -4.89 -18.00 4.50
C VAL A 48 -6.30 -17.46 4.67
N THR A 49 -6.48 -16.67 5.73
CA THR A 49 -7.72 -15.97 6.05
C THR A 49 -7.45 -14.47 6.07
N VAL A 50 -8.37 -13.65 5.57
CA VAL A 50 -8.37 -12.18 5.69
C VAL A 50 -9.59 -11.75 6.48
N LEU A 51 -9.40 -10.95 7.53
CA LEU A 51 -10.48 -10.33 8.30
C LEU A 51 -10.51 -8.82 8.01
N SER A 52 -11.67 -8.33 7.62
CA SER A 52 -11.92 -6.91 7.33
C SER A 52 -13.28 -6.47 7.91
N PRO A 53 -13.53 -5.18 8.15
CA PRO A 53 -14.87 -4.73 8.49
C PRO A 53 -15.89 -5.03 7.37
N TRP A 54 -17.12 -5.35 7.75
CA TRP A 54 -18.24 -5.44 6.83
C TRP A 54 -18.85 -4.04 6.64
N TYR A 55 -18.40 -3.35 5.61
CA TYR A 55 -18.89 -2.03 5.25
C TYR A 55 -20.25 -2.11 4.55
N ALA A 56 -21.07 -1.07 4.71
CA ALA A 56 -22.33 -0.94 3.96
C ALA A 56 -22.12 -0.89 2.43
N SER A 57 -20.94 -0.44 2.01
CA SER A 57 -20.51 -0.34 0.60
C SER A 57 -19.62 -1.50 0.17
N LEU A 58 -19.65 -2.64 0.88
CA LEU A 58 -18.86 -3.81 0.50
C LEU A 58 -19.33 -4.34 -0.86
N ASP A 59 -18.39 -4.55 -1.75
CA ASP A 59 -18.66 -5.20 -3.03
C ASP A 59 -18.63 -6.73 -2.85
N GLY A 60 -19.79 -7.37 -2.96
CA GLY A 60 -19.99 -8.80 -2.73
C GLY A 60 -21.10 -9.13 -1.72
N GLU A 61 -21.46 -10.40 -1.64
CA GLU A 61 -22.51 -10.91 -0.75
C GLU A 61 -21.93 -12.00 0.17
N PRO A 62 -21.33 -11.61 1.32
CA PRO A 62 -20.81 -12.60 2.27
C PRO A 62 -21.94 -13.46 2.85
N GLN A 63 -21.72 -14.77 2.92
CA GLN A 63 -22.61 -15.67 3.65
C GLN A 63 -22.45 -15.45 5.15
N GLU A 64 -23.52 -15.12 5.87
CA GLU A 64 -23.47 -14.99 7.32
C GLU A 64 -23.11 -16.34 7.97
N LEU A 65 -22.02 -16.34 8.74
CA LEU A 65 -21.56 -17.49 9.51
C LEU A 65 -22.07 -17.48 10.94
N TRP A 66 -22.13 -16.29 11.53
CA TRP A 66 -22.45 -16.11 12.92
C TRP A 66 -23.03 -14.71 13.18
N ARG A 67 -23.95 -14.63 14.13
CA ARG A 67 -24.52 -13.40 14.66
C ARG A 67 -24.72 -13.54 16.17
N GLY A 68 -24.38 -12.49 16.93
CA GLY A 68 -24.52 -12.47 18.37
C GLY A 68 -24.23 -11.10 18.95
N GLU A 69 -24.03 -11.04 20.25
CA GLU A 69 -23.68 -9.81 20.96
C GLU A 69 -22.26 -9.92 21.52
N LEU A 70 -21.40 -8.95 21.22
CA LEU A 70 -20.04 -8.84 21.76
C LEU A 70 -19.86 -7.45 22.37
N GLY A 71 -19.52 -7.41 23.67
CA GLY A 71 -19.28 -6.16 24.38
C GLY A 71 -20.48 -5.19 24.40
N GLY A 72 -21.73 -5.73 24.43
CA GLY A 72 -22.94 -4.93 24.39
C GLY A 72 -23.33 -4.40 23.01
N GLN A 73 -22.70 -4.91 21.93
CA GLN A 73 -23.00 -4.52 20.56
C GLN A 73 -23.39 -5.72 19.72
N GLU A 74 -24.45 -5.58 18.92
CA GLU A 74 -24.80 -6.57 17.91
C GLU A 74 -23.64 -6.69 16.92
N THR A 75 -23.20 -7.92 16.72
CA THR A 75 -22.04 -8.25 15.90
C THR A 75 -22.38 -9.44 15.01
N TRP A 76 -21.94 -9.41 13.76
CA TRP A 76 -22.09 -10.54 12.83
C TRP A 76 -20.81 -10.76 12.05
N LEU A 77 -20.61 -11.99 11.60
CA LEU A 77 -19.46 -12.40 10.80
C LEU A 77 -19.95 -13.08 9.52
N GLY A 78 -19.51 -12.61 8.38
CA GLY A 78 -19.78 -13.19 7.07
C GLY A 78 -18.52 -13.77 6.42
N GLU A 79 -18.69 -14.70 5.50
CA GLU A 79 -17.62 -15.37 4.76
C GLU A 79 -17.83 -15.26 3.26
N LEU A 80 -16.72 -15.02 2.53
CA LEU A 80 -16.56 -15.26 1.10
C LEU A 80 -15.28 -16.08 0.86
N ARG A 81 -15.27 -16.91 -0.18
CA ARG A 81 -14.07 -17.64 -0.61
C ARG A 81 -13.74 -17.32 -2.04
N GLN A 82 -12.50 -16.92 -2.29
CA GLN A 82 -12.00 -16.57 -3.61
C GLN A 82 -10.49 -16.83 -3.70
N GLY A 83 -10.00 -17.39 -4.81
CA GLY A 83 -8.57 -17.56 -5.07
C GLY A 83 -7.80 -18.37 -4.01
N GLY A 84 -8.47 -19.35 -3.34
CA GLY A 84 -7.86 -20.14 -2.25
C GLY A 84 -7.83 -19.40 -0.89
N VAL A 85 -8.31 -18.16 -0.82
CA VAL A 85 -8.35 -17.35 0.39
C VAL A 85 -9.75 -17.36 1.00
N ARG A 86 -9.81 -17.39 2.32
CA ARG A 86 -11.02 -17.22 3.11
C ARG A 86 -11.13 -15.75 3.56
N PHE A 87 -12.14 -15.04 3.07
CA PHE A 87 -12.42 -13.66 3.49
C PHE A 87 -13.51 -13.65 4.53
N LEU A 88 -13.22 -13.08 5.70
CA LEU A 88 -14.15 -12.87 6.80
C LEU A 88 -14.46 -11.39 6.93
N PHE A 89 -15.72 -11.05 7.03
CA PHE A 89 -16.19 -9.68 7.18
C PHE A 89 -16.90 -9.52 8.51
N LEU A 90 -16.34 -8.70 9.40
CA LEU A 90 -16.90 -8.43 10.73
C LEU A 90 -17.84 -7.23 10.66
N GLY A 91 -19.12 -7.48 10.86
CA GLY A 91 -20.18 -6.49 10.87
C GLY A 91 -20.40 -5.90 12.26
N LEU A 92 -20.37 -4.58 12.33
CA LEU A 92 -20.75 -3.75 13.47
C LEU A 92 -21.58 -2.58 12.94
N SER A 93 -22.55 -2.09 13.70
CA SER A 93 -23.42 -0.96 13.30
C SER A 93 -22.63 0.28 12.87
N ALA A 94 -21.49 0.53 13.51
CA ALA A 94 -20.61 1.65 13.19
C ALA A 94 -20.05 1.64 11.77
N PHE A 95 -20.00 0.48 11.09
CA PHE A 95 -19.54 0.35 9.70
C PHE A 95 -20.68 0.33 8.68
N GLN A 96 -21.94 0.36 9.13
CA GLN A 96 -23.13 0.31 8.27
C GLN A 96 -23.55 1.70 7.78
N ARG A 97 -22.61 2.43 7.19
CA ARG A 97 -22.83 3.75 6.58
C ARG A 97 -21.95 3.91 5.32
N PRO A 98 -22.32 4.81 4.38
CA PRO A 98 -21.55 5.01 3.14
C PRO A 98 -20.10 5.48 3.40
N GLY A 99 -19.15 4.98 2.60
CA GLY A 99 -17.73 5.32 2.70
C GLY A 99 -16.95 4.41 3.65
N LEU A 100 -15.64 4.34 3.44
CA LEU A 100 -14.75 3.48 4.24
C LEU A 100 -14.23 4.19 5.48
N TYR A 101 -13.91 5.48 5.36
CA TYR A 101 -13.25 6.26 6.42
C TYR A 101 -14.07 7.48 6.82
N HIS A 102 -14.03 7.80 8.13
CA HIS A 102 -14.81 8.85 8.76
C HIS A 102 -14.03 9.51 9.91
N PRO A 103 -14.43 10.71 10.39
CA PRO A 103 -13.74 11.40 11.48
C PRO A 103 -13.70 10.63 12.81
N ASP A 104 -14.63 9.71 13.05
CA ASP A 104 -14.74 8.86 14.26
C ASP A 104 -14.09 7.49 14.09
N ASP A 105 -13.20 7.32 13.15
CA ASP A 105 -12.57 6.03 12.82
C ASP A 105 -11.81 5.41 13.99
N VAL A 106 -11.22 6.21 14.88
CA VAL A 106 -10.49 5.65 16.04
C VAL A 106 -11.44 4.87 16.94
N GLU A 107 -12.62 5.41 17.23
CA GLU A 107 -13.66 4.71 18.03
C GLU A 107 -14.18 3.46 17.30
N ARG A 108 -14.47 3.57 15.99
CA ARG A 108 -14.93 2.45 15.15
C ARG A 108 -13.94 1.31 15.12
N PHE A 109 -12.66 1.61 14.89
CA PHE A 109 -11.62 0.60 14.85
C PHE A 109 -11.20 0.08 16.23
N CYS A 110 -11.44 0.83 17.30
CA CYS A 110 -11.42 0.27 18.65
C CYS A 110 -12.52 -0.77 18.86
N ALA A 111 -13.76 -0.48 18.42
CA ALA A 111 -14.87 -1.45 18.48
C ALA A 111 -14.55 -2.70 17.65
N PHE A 112 -14.03 -2.53 16.42
CA PHE A 112 -13.55 -3.63 15.58
C PHE A 112 -12.47 -4.45 16.28
N GLY A 113 -11.46 -3.78 16.87
CA GLY A 113 -10.34 -4.42 17.57
C GLY A 113 -10.79 -5.30 18.74
N ARG A 114 -11.76 -4.84 19.52
CA ARG A 114 -12.32 -5.61 20.64
C ARG A 114 -13.16 -6.81 20.19
N ALA A 115 -13.89 -6.66 19.08
CA ALA A 115 -14.81 -7.69 18.60
C ALA A 115 -14.14 -8.78 17.75
N ALA A 116 -13.00 -8.48 17.11
CA ALA A 116 -12.35 -9.35 16.13
C ALA A 116 -12.05 -10.75 16.66
N LEU A 117 -11.24 -10.85 17.72
CA LEU A 117 -10.87 -12.17 18.26
C LEU A 117 -12.05 -12.93 18.89
N PRO A 118 -12.95 -12.31 19.68
CA PRO A 118 -14.15 -12.99 20.16
C PRO A 118 -15.07 -13.52 19.05
N ALA A 119 -15.21 -12.80 17.92
CA ALA A 119 -15.99 -13.27 16.78
C ALA A 119 -15.34 -14.47 16.09
N LEU A 120 -14.01 -14.48 15.99
CA LEU A 120 -13.25 -15.63 15.47
C LEU A 120 -13.39 -16.85 16.39
N ASP A 121 -13.32 -16.67 17.71
CA ASP A 121 -13.52 -17.74 18.69
C ASP A 121 -14.91 -18.37 18.54
N ALA A 122 -15.95 -17.54 18.36
CA ALA A 122 -17.33 -18.01 18.16
C ALA A 122 -17.52 -18.87 16.89
N THR A 123 -16.63 -18.72 15.91
CA THR A 123 -16.66 -19.50 14.66
C THR A 123 -15.57 -20.57 14.58
N GLY A 124 -14.78 -20.75 15.64
CA GLY A 124 -13.72 -21.77 15.71
C GLY A 124 -12.49 -21.45 14.85
N VAL A 125 -12.32 -20.21 14.40
CA VAL A 125 -11.14 -19.77 13.63
C VAL A 125 -10.00 -19.46 14.60
N THR A 126 -8.95 -20.25 14.53
CA THR A 126 -7.76 -20.12 15.39
C THR A 126 -6.51 -20.02 14.55
N PRO A 127 -5.96 -18.80 14.32
CA PRO A 127 -4.73 -18.63 13.55
C PRO A 127 -3.50 -19.09 14.34
N ASP A 128 -2.47 -19.53 13.63
CA ASP A 128 -1.14 -19.75 14.21
C ASP A 128 -0.33 -18.44 14.20
N VAL A 129 -0.54 -17.58 13.17
CA VAL A 129 0.02 -16.23 13.06
C VAL A 129 -1.07 -15.23 12.70
N LEU A 130 -1.13 -14.11 13.43
CA LEU A 130 -1.95 -12.95 13.11
C LEU A 130 -1.08 -11.84 12.52
N HIS A 131 -1.39 -11.38 11.31
CA HIS A 131 -0.71 -10.30 10.62
C HIS A 131 -1.63 -9.10 10.47
N GLY A 132 -1.42 -8.07 11.29
CA GLY A 132 -2.17 -6.82 11.22
C GLY A 132 -1.54 -5.81 10.26
N HIS A 133 -2.38 -5.04 9.58
CA HIS A 133 -1.97 -4.06 8.58
C HIS A 133 -2.47 -2.66 8.93
N ASP A 134 -1.55 -1.71 9.09
CA ASP A 134 -1.76 -0.32 9.48
C ASP A 134 -2.52 -0.13 10.82
N TRP A 135 -2.69 1.12 11.21
CA TRP A 135 -3.23 1.50 12.52
C TRP A 135 -4.61 0.91 12.84
N GLN A 136 -5.41 0.65 11.82
CA GLN A 136 -6.74 0.07 11.97
C GLN A 136 -6.71 -1.34 12.56
N ALA A 137 -5.64 -2.08 12.32
CA ALA A 137 -5.42 -3.42 12.87
C ALA A 137 -4.61 -3.40 14.19
N GLY A 138 -4.04 -2.26 14.59
CA GLY A 138 -3.12 -2.17 15.71
C GLY A 138 -3.69 -2.71 17.02
N LEU A 139 -4.97 -2.41 17.31
CA LEU A 139 -5.61 -2.92 18.53
C LEU A 139 -5.87 -4.43 18.46
N VAL A 140 -6.18 -4.99 17.27
CA VAL A 140 -6.31 -6.46 17.10
C VAL A 140 -4.99 -7.15 17.40
N VAL A 141 -3.87 -6.58 16.93
CA VAL A 141 -2.52 -7.09 17.20
C VAL A 141 -2.22 -7.07 18.69
N ALA A 142 -2.54 -5.96 19.39
CA ALA A 142 -2.35 -5.86 20.83
C ALA A 142 -3.16 -6.93 21.59
N HIS A 143 -4.44 -7.11 21.27
CA HIS A 143 -5.26 -8.16 21.88
C HIS A 143 -4.77 -9.58 21.56
N ALA A 144 -4.26 -9.82 20.34
CA ALA A 144 -3.71 -11.11 19.94
C ALA A 144 -2.44 -11.44 20.74
N HIS A 145 -1.54 -10.46 20.90
CA HIS A 145 -0.34 -10.61 21.72
C HIS A 145 -0.68 -10.94 23.18
N LEU A 146 -1.67 -10.24 23.77
CA LEU A 146 -2.12 -10.51 25.14
C LEU A 146 -2.75 -11.90 25.32
N ARG A 147 -3.18 -12.55 24.24
CA ARG A 147 -3.64 -13.95 24.22
C ARG A 147 -2.53 -14.96 23.90
N GLY A 148 -1.28 -14.50 23.72
CA GLY A 148 -0.15 -15.37 23.39
C GLY A 148 -0.14 -15.85 21.94
N LEU A 149 -0.85 -15.19 21.02
CA LEU A 149 -0.77 -15.48 19.58
C LEU A 149 0.52 -14.85 19.01
N ARG A 150 1.09 -15.49 18.00
CA ARG A 150 2.19 -14.90 17.22
C ARG A 150 1.67 -13.79 16.34
N THR A 151 2.35 -12.65 16.37
CA THR A 151 1.88 -11.43 15.74
C THR A 151 2.92 -10.79 14.84
N VAL A 152 2.50 -10.40 13.63
CA VAL A 152 3.24 -9.52 12.71
C VAL A 152 2.41 -8.27 12.50
N PHE A 153 3.07 -7.13 12.38
CA PHE A 153 2.41 -5.87 12.10
C PHE A 153 3.11 -5.14 10.95
N SER A 154 2.37 -4.89 9.86
CA SER A 154 2.88 -4.14 8.69
C SER A 154 2.46 -2.68 8.73
N VAL A 155 3.45 -1.79 8.62
CA VAL A 155 3.27 -0.35 8.43
C VAL A 155 3.29 -0.06 6.93
N HIS A 156 2.15 0.32 6.36
CA HIS A 156 2.05 0.74 4.95
C HIS A 156 2.28 2.23 4.79
N ASN A 157 1.79 3.04 5.74
CA ASN A 157 2.08 4.48 5.77
C ASN A 157 2.05 5.00 7.22
N LEU A 158 3.20 5.35 7.76
CA LEU A 158 3.37 5.79 9.14
C LEU A 158 2.72 7.16 9.44
N GLN A 159 2.40 7.96 8.41
CA GLN A 159 1.74 9.25 8.56
C GLN A 159 0.34 9.13 9.20
N TYR A 160 -0.34 8.02 8.95
CA TYR A 160 -1.67 7.75 9.50
C TYR A 160 -1.55 6.85 10.72
N GLN A 161 -1.91 7.38 11.92
CA GLN A 161 -1.60 6.70 13.17
C GLN A 161 -2.82 6.29 13.99
N GLY A 162 -4.02 6.78 13.66
CA GLY A 162 -5.22 6.51 14.46
C GLY A 162 -5.08 7.05 15.88
N ARG A 163 -4.96 8.39 16.01
CA ARG A 163 -4.75 9.09 17.28
C ARG A 163 -6.04 9.70 17.80
N TRP A 164 -6.22 9.63 19.12
CA TRP A 164 -7.32 10.28 19.84
C TRP A 164 -6.92 10.60 21.26
N ASN A 165 -7.56 11.58 21.90
CA ASN A 165 -7.28 11.93 23.28
C ASN A 165 -7.37 10.69 24.19
N LEU A 166 -6.33 10.41 24.97
CA LEU A 166 -6.20 9.19 25.74
C LEU A 166 -7.30 9.04 26.81
N HIS A 167 -7.67 10.14 27.48
CA HIS A 167 -8.68 10.11 28.54
C HIS A 167 -10.08 9.76 28.00
N GLU A 168 -10.38 10.16 26.78
CA GLU A 168 -11.63 9.82 26.11
C GLU A 168 -11.64 8.39 25.57
N ALA A 169 -10.52 7.99 24.97
CA ALA A 169 -10.42 6.76 24.19
C ALA A 169 -9.98 5.52 24.97
N ALA A 170 -9.41 5.67 26.16
CA ALA A 170 -8.90 4.53 26.93
C ALA A 170 -9.97 3.43 27.13
N GLY A 171 -11.19 3.82 27.49
CA GLY A 171 -12.31 2.91 27.69
C GLY A 171 -12.80 2.21 26.40
N TRP A 172 -12.42 2.71 25.22
CA TRP A 172 -12.82 2.11 23.95
C TRP A 172 -11.99 0.86 23.61
N THR A 173 -10.76 0.75 24.17
CA THR A 173 -9.78 -0.25 23.76
C THR A 173 -9.96 -1.63 24.39
N GLY A 174 -10.42 -1.70 25.63
CA GLY A 174 -10.45 -2.94 26.43
C GLY A 174 -9.06 -3.45 26.82
N LEU A 175 -8.02 -2.63 26.70
CA LEU A 175 -6.65 -2.95 27.14
C LEU A 175 -6.53 -2.80 28.67
N PRO A 176 -5.61 -3.53 29.32
CA PRO A 176 -5.30 -3.37 30.73
C PRO A 176 -4.58 -2.05 31.01
N ASP A 177 -4.71 -1.52 32.25
CA ASP A 177 -4.20 -0.21 32.63
C ASP A 177 -2.71 0.00 32.32
N TRP A 178 -1.88 -1.03 32.48
CA TRP A 178 -0.45 -0.92 32.21
C TRP A 178 -0.12 -0.66 30.72
N ALA A 179 -1.04 -1.00 29.79
CA ALA A 179 -0.86 -0.76 28.37
C ALA A 179 -0.92 0.73 27.98
N PHE A 180 -1.45 1.59 28.88
CA PHE A 180 -1.55 3.02 28.63
C PHE A 180 -0.32 3.83 29.06
N GLY A 181 0.81 3.15 29.26
CA GLY A 181 2.08 3.79 29.52
C GLY A 181 2.88 4.09 28.24
N PRO A 182 4.07 4.73 28.40
CA PRO A 182 4.95 5.10 27.28
C PRO A 182 5.45 3.90 26.45
N GLU A 183 5.52 2.71 27.03
CA GLU A 183 5.90 1.48 26.31
C GLU A 183 4.72 0.81 25.60
N GLY A 184 3.49 1.24 25.88
CA GLY A 184 2.27 0.71 25.28
C GLY A 184 1.70 1.63 24.21
N VAL A 185 0.45 2.09 24.40
CA VAL A 185 -0.33 2.82 23.41
C VAL A 185 -0.35 4.35 23.60
N GLU A 186 0.17 4.85 24.74
CA GLU A 186 0.25 6.30 25.00
C GLU A 186 1.23 6.99 24.06
N PHE A 187 0.85 8.14 23.52
CA PHE A 187 1.66 8.93 22.60
C PHE A 187 1.38 10.43 22.79
N PHE A 188 2.21 11.11 23.57
CA PHE A 188 2.07 12.53 23.86
C PHE A 188 0.67 12.95 24.36
N GLY A 189 0.08 12.15 25.24
CA GLY A 189 -1.25 12.35 25.78
C GLY A 189 -2.40 11.78 24.95
N ASP A 190 -2.10 11.20 23.81
CA ASP A 190 -3.07 10.51 22.95
C ASP A 190 -2.98 8.98 23.08
N LEU A 191 -4.09 8.29 22.82
CA LEU A 191 -4.09 6.92 22.32
C LEU A 191 -3.55 6.92 20.88
N ASN A 192 -2.65 6.00 20.56
CA ASN A 192 -2.12 5.82 19.20
C ASN A 192 -2.21 4.36 18.79
N LEU A 193 -3.09 4.05 17.84
CA LEU A 193 -3.34 2.68 17.39
C LEU A 193 -2.21 2.11 16.50
N MET A 194 -1.50 2.97 15.75
CA MET A 194 -0.26 2.56 15.08
C MET A 194 0.78 2.09 16.10
N LYS A 195 0.96 2.87 17.18
CA LYS A 195 1.86 2.51 18.26
C LYS A 195 1.44 1.22 18.98
N ALA A 196 0.13 0.95 19.10
CA ALA A 196 -0.35 -0.33 19.60
C ALA A 196 0.19 -1.51 18.77
N GLY A 197 0.06 -1.44 17.44
CA GLY A 197 0.63 -2.45 16.55
C GLY A 197 2.14 -2.60 16.72
N LEU A 198 2.88 -1.49 16.73
CA LEU A 198 4.34 -1.47 16.86
C LEU A 198 4.83 -2.04 18.19
N SER A 199 4.19 -1.69 19.31
CA SER A 199 4.64 -2.08 20.64
C SER A 199 4.36 -3.56 20.93
N PHE A 200 3.21 -4.07 20.47
CA PHE A 200 2.74 -5.42 20.83
C PHE A 200 3.06 -6.50 19.79
N ALA A 201 3.43 -6.18 18.54
CA ALA A 201 3.78 -7.22 17.57
C ALA A 201 5.09 -7.94 17.92
N ASP A 202 5.17 -9.25 17.69
CA ASP A 202 6.44 -10.00 17.79
C ASP A 202 7.45 -9.52 16.72
N HIS A 203 6.97 -9.17 15.51
CA HIS A 203 7.77 -8.58 14.46
C HIS A 203 7.00 -7.49 13.71
N VAL A 204 7.68 -6.41 13.39
CA VAL A 204 7.15 -5.29 12.59
C VAL A 204 7.76 -5.35 11.20
N THR A 205 6.93 -5.18 10.18
CA THR A 205 7.41 -5.00 8.82
C THR A 205 6.97 -3.65 8.27
N THR A 206 7.69 -3.15 7.28
CA THR A 206 7.21 -2.08 6.42
C THR A 206 7.47 -2.42 4.97
N VAL A 207 6.99 -1.60 4.05
CA VAL A 207 6.80 -1.96 2.64
C VAL A 207 8.00 -1.68 1.74
N SER A 208 9.16 -1.37 2.32
CA SER A 208 10.45 -1.36 1.61
C SER A 208 11.64 -1.34 2.56
N PRO A 209 12.82 -1.87 2.18
CA PRO A 209 14.04 -1.81 2.98
C PRO A 209 14.51 -0.38 3.27
N THR A 210 14.48 0.51 2.28
CA THR A 210 14.86 1.91 2.46
C THR A 210 13.88 2.62 3.40
N TYR A 211 12.57 2.42 3.25
CA TYR A 211 11.59 3.02 4.15
C TYR A 211 11.74 2.51 5.59
N ALA A 212 12.10 1.23 5.79
CA ALA A 212 12.41 0.71 7.12
C ALA A 212 13.55 1.45 7.81
N GLN A 213 14.50 2.00 7.05
CA GLN A 213 15.57 2.84 7.57
C GLN A 213 15.10 4.29 7.78
N GLU A 214 14.38 4.86 6.81
CA GLU A 214 13.88 6.24 6.86
C GLU A 214 13.01 6.49 8.10
N ILE A 215 12.06 5.58 8.41
CA ILE A 215 11.14 5.74 9.55
C ILE A 215 11.81 5.65 10.93
N THR A 216 13.07 5.24 11.01
CA THR A 216 13.87 5.30 12.25
C THR A 216 14.50 6.68 12.48
N THR A 217 14.29 7.63 11.56
CA THR A 217 14.84 8.98 11.67
C THR A 217 13.76 9.99 12.09
N PRO A 218 14.12 11.08 12.79
CA PRO A 218 13.15 12.11 13.18
C PRO A 218 12.41 12.73 11.99
N GLN A 219 13.01 12.73 10.81
CA GLN A 219 12.42 13.31 9.60
C GLN A 219 11.22 12.52 9.07
N TYR A 220 11.23 11.19 9.19
CA TYR A 220 10.22 10.30 8.62
C TYR A 220 9.50 9.43 9.65
N GLY A 221 9.95 9.47 10.91
CA GLY A 221 9.43 8.60 11.98
C GLY A 221 8.14 9.08 12.62
N GLU A 222 7.62 10.26 12.24
CA GLU A 222 6.34 10.82 12.71
C GLU A 222 6.20 10.79 14.24
N GLY A 223 7.34 10.98 14.97
CA GLY A 223 7.44 10.93 16.43
C GLY A 223 7.55 9.50 17.01
N LEU A 224 7.55 8.47 16.17
CA LEU A 224 7.71 7.05 16.55
C LEU A 224 9.14 6.53 16.25
N ASP A 225 10.04 7.40 15.75
CA ASP A 225 11.42 7.07 15.38
C ASP A 225 12.22 6.40 16.50
N GLY A 226 12.04 6.84 17.75
CA GLY A 226 12.70 6.23 18.90
C GLY A 226 12.24 4.78 19.16
N LEU A 227 10.95 4.49 19.02
CA LEU A 227 10.39 3.14 19.11
C LEU A 227 10.90 2.27 17.95
N LEU A 228 10.84 2.80 16.71
CA LEU A 228 11.27 2.08 15.52
C LEU A 228 12.77 1.78 15.53
N THR A 229 13.61 2.72 16.01
CA THR A 229 15.04 2.49 16.23
C THR A 229 15.27 1.35 17.22
N ARG A 230 14.54 1.32 18.33
CA ARG A 230 14.61 0.22 19.30
C ARG A 230 14.23 -1.12 18.69
N LEU A 231 13.14 -1.18 17.91
CA LEU A 231 12.71 -2.40 17.21
C LEU A 231 13.79 -2.88 16.22
N THR A 232 14.45 -1.96 15.51
CA THR A 232 15.58 -2.29 14.62
C THR A 232 16.73 -2.93 15.39
N HIS A 233 17.15 -2.34 16.52
CA HIS A 233 18.23 -2.90 17.35
C HIS A 233 17.87 -4.28 17.93
N GLN A 234 16.60 -4.56 18.11
CA GLN A 234 16.10 -5.87 18.55
C GLN A 234 15.95 -6.88 17.40
N GLY A 235 16.21 -6.51 16.16
CA GLY A 235 15.96 -7.34 14.97
C GLY A 235 14.47 -7.58 14.71
N ARG A 236 13.59 -6.70 15.19
CA ARG A 236 12.13 -6.81 15.10
C ARG A 236 11.51 -5.86 14.07
N LEU A 237 12.31 -5.14 13.28
CA LEU A 237 11.85 -4.32 12.17
C LEU A 237 12.54 -4.75 10.88
N SER A 238 11.77 -4.99 9.83
CA SER A 238 12.30 -5.28 8.49
C SER A 238 11.45 -4.65 7.38
N GLY A 239 12.07 -4.42 6.22
CA GLY A 239 11.39 -3.95 5.00
C GLY A 239 11.17 -5.09 4.02
N ILE A 240 9.92 -5.29 3.58
CA ILE A 240 9.54 -6.24 2.54
C ILE A 240 8.78 -5.49 1.46
N LEU A 241 9.34 -5.43 0.24
CA LEU A 241 8.69 -4.74 -0.88
C LEU A 241 7.33 -5.34 -1.20
N ASN A 242 6.38 -4.51 -1.58
CA ASN A 242 5.14 -4.97 -2.18
C ASN A 242 5.40 -5.49 -3.60
N GLY A 243 4.59 -6.45 -4.02
CA GLY A 243 4.53 -6.88 -5.40
C GLY A 243 3.48 -6.10 -6.20
N LEU A 244 3.39 -6.44 -7.47
CA LEU A 244 2.37 -5.97 -8.40
C LEU A 244 1.51 -7.16 -8.84
N ASP A 245 0.21 -6.96 -8.94
CA ASP A 245 -0.69 -7.89 -9.64
C ASP A 245 -0.39 -7.81 -11.14
N GLN A 246 0.41 -8.77 -11.62
CA GLN A 246 0.89 -8.80 -13.00
C GLN A 246 -0.15 -9.33 -13.99
N ASP A 247 -1.25 -9.88 -13.55
CA ASP A 247 -2.38 -10.27 -14.41
C ASP A 247 -3.23 -9.04 -14.72
N ARG A 248 -3.51 -8.23 -13.71
CA ARG A 248 -4.25 -6.96 -13.85
C ARG A 248 -3.44 -5.90 -14.60
N TRP A 249 -2.15 -5.74 -14.28
CA TRP A 249 -1.26 -4.76 -14.88
C TRP A 249 -0.35 -5.43 -15.93
N ASN A 250 -0.93 -5.75 -17.09
CA ASN A 250 -0.24 -6.49 -18.15
C ASN A 250 -0.54 -5.93 -19.54
N PRO A 251 0.41 -5.22 -20.17
CA PRO A 251 0.16 -4.61 -21.47
C PRO A 251 -0.14 -5.61 -22.60
N ARG A 252 0.09 -6.91 -22.38
CA ARG A 252 -0.27 -7.97 -23.36
C ARG A 252 -1.73 -8.34 -23.34
N THR A 253 -2.42 -8.16 -22.21
CA THR A 253 -3.79 -8.64 -21.98
C THR A 253 -4.72 -7.55 -21.45
N ASP A 254 -4.23 -6.32 -21.27
CA ASP A 254 -4.97 -5.19 -20.77
C ASP A 254 -6.11 -4.80 -21.73
N PRO A 255 -7.37 -4.84 -21.27
CA PRO A 255 -8.53 -4.56 -22.11
C PRO A 255 -8.70 -3.07 -22.46
N ASP A 256 -8.05 -2.17 -21.72
CA ASP A 256 -8.20 -0.72 -21.86
C ASP A 256 -7.26 -0.09 -22.90
N ILE A 257 -6.35 -0.89 -23.49
CA ILE A 257 -5.33 -0.45 -24.44
C ILE A 257 -5.20 -1.39 -25.65
N ALA A 258 -4.58 -0.91 -26.74
CA ALA A 258 -4.08 -1.81 -27.77
C ALA A 258 -2.92 -2.64 -27.20
N ALA A 259 -3.09 -3.97 -27.16
CA ALA A 259 -2.14 -4.89 -26.52
C ALA A 259 -0.74 -4.84 -27.17
N TYR A 260 0.31 -4.83 -26.34
CA TYR A 260 1.69 -4.94 -26.79
C TYR A 260 2.55 -5.74 -25.81
N GLY A 261 3.69 -6.25 -26.31
CA GLY A 261 4.56 -7.11 -25.50
C GLY A 261 5.98 -6.63 -25.33
N ASP A 262 6.35 -5.53 -26.02
CA ASP A 262 7.67 -4.93 -26.02
C ASP A 262 7.58 -3.42 -26.25
N PRO A 263 8.67 -2.65 -26.05
CA PRO A 263 8.65 -1.20 -26.21
C PRO A 263 8.30 -0.72 -27.62
N ALA A 264 8.56 -1.51 -28.65
CA ALA A 264 8.24 -1.12 -30.03
C ALA A 264 6.72 -1.08 -30.26
N GLY A 265 5.99 -2.04 -29.66
CA GLY A 265 4.52 -2.08 -29.70
C GLY A 265 3.83 -0.94 -28.96
N LYS A 266 4.52 -0.27 -28.02
CA LYS A 266 4.00 0.84 -27.22
C LYS A 266 3.70 2.11 -28.05
N ALA A 267 4.27 2.27 -29.23
CA ALA A 267 4.10 3.48 -30.06
C ALA A 267 2.64 3.79 -30.39
N GLY A 268 1.79 2.76 -30.60
CA GLY A 268 0.34 2.91 -30.83
C GLY A 268 -0.35 3.54 -29.61
N ALA A 269 -0.13 3.02 -28.41
CA ALA A 269 -0.69 3.56 -27.20
C ALA A 269 -0.27 5.01 -26.92
N GLY A 270 0.96 5.39 -27.29
CA GLY A 270 1.43 6.77 -27.22
C GLY A 270 0.71 7.70 -28.19
N ALA A 271 0.43 7.24 -29.41
CA ALA A 271 -0.34 7.99 -30.40
C ALA A 271 -1.79 8.18 -29.94
N ASP A 272 -2.42 7.10 -29.42
CA ASP A 272 -3.78 7.13 -28.90
C ASP A 272 -3.93 8.11 -27.73
N LEU A 273 -2.99 8.11 -26.78
CA LEU A 273 -3.00 9.03 -25.64
C LEU A 273 -2.84 10.49 -26.08
N ARG A 274 -1.93 10.80 -27.02
CA ARG A 274 -1.80 12.14 -27.57
C ARG A 274 -3.07 12.60 -28.29
N GLN A 275 -3.68 11.71 -29.06
CA GLN A 275 -4.95 12.00 -29.75
C GLN A 275 -6.09 12.25 -28.75
N GLU A 276 -6.21 11.43 -27.70
CA GLU A 276 -7.25 11.57 -26.67
C GLU A 276 -7.23 12.95 -25.99
N PHE A 277 -6.01 13.48 -25.76
CA PHE A 277 -5.83 14.78 -25.10
C PHE A 277 -5.51 15.94 -26.04
N GLY A 278 -5.45 15.72 -27.35
CA GLY A 278 -5.15 16.77 -28.34
C GLY A 278 -3.72 17.34 -28.21
N LEU A 279 -2.76 16.50 -27.82
CA LEU A 279 -1.35 16.87 -27.61
C LEU A 279 -0.56 16.82 -28.91
N ASP A 280 0.57 17.53 -28.97
CA ASP A 280 1.49 17.49 -30.11
C ASP A 280 2.40 16.23 -30.07
N ASP A 281 3.36 16.11 -31.00
CA ASP A 281 4.26 14.96 -31.14
C ASP A 281 5.38 14.91 -30.07
N ALA A 282 5.47 15.89 -29.16
CA ALA A 282 6.44 15.85 -28.08
C ALA A 282 6.21 14.63 -27.16
N PRO A 283 7.26 14.09 -26.51
CA PRO A 283 7.12 12.98 -25.59
C PRO A 283 6.22 13.34 -24.40
N VAL A 284 5.60 12.32 -23.80
CA VAL A 284 4.65 12.48 -22.70
C VAL A 284 5.30 12.15 -21.36
N LEU A 285 5.35 13.11 -20.44
CA LEU A 285 5.63 12.93 -19.01
C LEU A 285 4.31 12.86 -18.26
N ALA A 286 4.00 11.73 -17.64
CA ALA A 286 2.75 11.55 -16.93
C ALA A 286 2.92 11.48 -15.42
N ALA A 287 1.83 11.76 -14.68
CA ALA A 287 1.69 11.49 -13.26
C ALA A 287 0.27 11.00 -12.95
N VAL A 288 0.16 9.87 -12.25
CA VAL A 288 -1.12 9.33 -11.76
C VAL A 288 -1.00 9.21 -10.25
N SER A 289 -1.67 10.10 -9.50
CA SER A 289 -1.47 10.19 -8.06
C SER A 289 -2.59 10.97 -7.37
N ARG A 290 -2.73 10.74 -6.04
CA ARG A 290 -3.47 11.70 -5.21
C ARG A 290 -2.77 13.07 -5.26
N LEU A 291 -3.53 14.14 -5.39
CA LEU A 291 -3.02 15.50 -5.30
C LEU A 291 -2.82 15.84 -3.82
N ALA A 292 -1.64 15.52 -3.29
CA ALA A 292 -1.29 15.68 -1.89
C ALA A 292 0.18 16.11 -1.75
N ASP A 293 0.50 16.77 -0.63
CA ASP A 293 1.86 17.19 -0.30
C ASP A 293 2.87 16.01 -0.30
N GLN A 294 2.48 14.88 0.30
CA GLN A 294 3.27 13.64 0.27
C GLN A 294 3.77 13.29 -1.13
N LYS A 295 2.92 13.42 -2.14
CA LYS A 295 3.22 13.04 -3.53
C LYS A 295 4.01 14.09 -4.31
N GLY A 296 4.30 15.26 -3.69
CA GLY A 296 5.06 16.33 -4.32
C GLY A 296 4.39 16.93 -5.55
N MET A 297 3.04 16.90 -5.62
CA MET A 297 2.31 17.41 -6.78
C MET A 297 2.42 18.94 -6.92
N ASP A 298 2.70 19.65 -5.85
CA ASP A 298 3.09 21.07 -5.84
C ASP A 298 4.46 21.31 -6.50
N LEU A 299 5.40 20.35 -6.34
CA LEU A 299 6.70 20.41 -7.02
C LEU A 299 6.54 20.21 -8.53
N LEU A 300 5.69 19.26 -8.94
CA LEU A 300 5.34 19.06 -10.35
C LEU A 300 4.67 20.31 -10.93
N LEU A 301 3.69 20.88 -10.22
CA LEU A 301 3.00 22.09 -10.62
C LEU A 301 3.98 23.27 -10.80
N THR A 302 4.91 23.45 -9.85
CA THR A 302 5.95 24.49 -9.90
C THR A 302 6.91 24.27 -11.06
N ALA A 303 7.20 23.02 -11.45
CA ALA A 303 8.08 22.67 -12.55
C ALA A 303 7.42 22.82 -13.94
N LEU A 304 6.09 22.87 -14.05
CA LEU A 304 5.36 22.90 -15.32
C LEU A 304 5.91 23.93 -16.35
N PRO A 305 6.21 25.20 -15.99
CA PRO A 305 6.70 26.18 -16.98
C PRO A 305 7.99 25.74 -17.71
N GLU A 306 8.82 24.95 -17.05
CA GLU A 306 10.03 24.41 -17.65
C GLU A 306 9.78 23.07 -18.37
N LEU A 307 8.92 22.22 -17.79
CA LEU A 307 8.62 20.89 -18.34
C LEU A 307 7.93 20.98 -19.72
N VAL A 308 6.98 21.91 -19.88
CA VAL A 308 6.22 22.06 -21.13
C VAL A 308 7.06 22.55 -22.32
N ARG A 309 8.34 22.89 -22.12
CA ARG A 309 9.26 23.20 -23.22
C ARG A 309 9.62 21.95 -24.00
N ASP A 310 9.77 20.83 -23.29
CA ASP A 310 10.29 19.58 -23.85
C ASP A 310 9.26 18.44 -23.83
N TRP A 311 8.25 18.51 -22.95
CA TRP A 311 7.29 17.46 -22.69
C TRP A 311 5.84 17.91 -22.87
N ASN A 312 5.00 17.00 -23.34
CA ASN A 312 3.59 17.02 -22.98
C ASN A 312 3.45 16.50 -21.56
N VAL A 313 2.62 17.13 -20.72
CA VAL A 313 2.45 16.72 -19.32
C VAL A 313 1.00 16.27 -19.11
N VAL A 314 0.81 15.01 -18.72
CA VAL A 314 -0.51 14.41 -18.47
C VAL A 314 -0.63 14.07 -16.99
N VAL A 315 -1.61 14.64 -16.30
CA VAL A 315 -1.85 14.40 -14.86
C VAL A 315 -3.25 13.83 -14.67
N LEU A 316 -3.32 12.68 -13.98
CA LEU A 316 -4.58 12.09 -13.49
C LEU A 316 -4.55 12.06 -11.97
N GLY A 317 -5.51 12.68 -11.31
CA GLY A 317 -5.61 12.62 -9.86
C GLY A 317 -6.64 13.56 -9.25
N GLY A 318 -6.88 13.36 -7.96
CA GLY A 318 -7.76 14.18 -7.15
C GLY A 318 -7.22 14.29 -5.73
N GLY A 319 -7.68 15.27 -4.97
CA GLY A 319 -7.23 15.51 -3.61
C GLY A 319 -7.32 16.97 -3.20
N ASP A 320 -6.21 17.60 -2.87
CA ASP A 320 -6.16 18.99 -2.41
C ASP A 320 -6.87 19.94 -3.40
N PRO A 321 -7.85 20.74 -2.94
CA PRO A 321 -8.61 21.64 -3.81
C PRO A 321 -7.78 22.72 -4.49
N LEU A 322 -6.70 23.19 -3.84
CA LEU A 322 -5.82 24.23 -4.41
C LEU A 322 -4.99 23.65 -5.55
N LEU A 323 -4.42 22.44 -5.35
CA LEU A 323 -3.69 21.74 -6.40
C LEU A 323 -4.63 21.37 -7.56
N THR A 324 -5.84 20.88 -7.27
CA THR A 324 -6.86 20.58 -8.28
C THR A 324 -7.18 21.81 -9.14
N SER A 325 -7.44 22.94 -8.49
CA SER A 325 -7.73 24.20 -9.20
C SER A 325 -6.55 24.67 -10.05
N ALA A 326 -5.33 24.55 -9.53
CA ALA A 326 -4.13 24.97 -10.24
C ALA A 326 -3.86 24.11 -11.48
N PHE A 327 -3.97 22.77 -11.38
CA PHE A 327 -3.85 21.89 -12.54
C PHE A 327 -4.96 22.12 -13.57
N THR A 328 -6.20 22.39 -13.13
CA THR A 328 -7.30 22.79 -14.02
C THR A 328 -6.95 24.07 -14.79
N GLY A 329 -6.33 25.05 -14.13
CA GLY A 329 -5.85 26.26 -14.79
C GLY A 329 -4.78 25.99 -15.86
N TRP A 330 -3.85 25.08 -15.58
CA TRP A 330 -2.81 24.68 -16.52
C TRP A 330 -3.32 23.84 -17.71
N ALA A 331 -4.46 23.16 -17.58
CA ALA A 331 -5.07 22.39 -18.67
C ALA A 331 -5.50 23.25 -19.88
N HIS A 332 -5.42 24.59 -19.80
CA HIS A 332 -5.55 25.49 -20.95
C HIS A 332 -4.26 25.58 -21.79
N HIS A 333 -3.13 25.12 -21.29
CA HIS A 333 -1.88 25.07 -22.05
C HIS A 333 -1.90 23.88 -23.03
N PRO A 334 -1.52 24.03 -24.31
CA PRO A 334 -1.67 22.98 -25.33
C PRO A 334 -0.86 21.70 -25.05
N ARG A 335 0.13 21.75 -24.15
CA ARG A 335 0.95 20.61 -23.73
C ARG A 335 0.63 20.11 -22.33
N VAL A 336 -0.50 20.50 -21.74
CA VAL A 336 -0.89 20.03 -20.41
C VAL A 336 -2.29 19.45 -20.46
N ALA A 337 -2.42 18.20 -20.05
CA ALA A 337 -3.72 17.57 -19.84
C ALA A 337 -3.91 17.24 -18.37
N PHE A 338 -5.08 17.54 -17.83
CA PHE A 338 -5.45 17.20 -16.45
C PHE A 338 -6.81 16.51 -16.43
N ALA A 339 -6.84 15.29 -15.89
CA ALA A 339 -8.06 14.55 -15.61
C ALA A 339 -8.26 14.47 -14.09
N GLN A 340 -9.38 15.04 -13.62
CA GLN A 340 -9.66 15.08 -12.18
C GLN A 340 -10.28 13.79 -11.68
N GLY A 341 -9.83 13.31 -10.52
CA GLY A 341 -10.39 12.18 -9.80
C GLY A 341 -9.69 10.86 -10.08
N MET A 342 -10.36 9.75 -9.75
CA MET A 342 -9.91 8.40 -10.05
C MET A 342 -10.62 7.87 -11.29
N ASN A 343 -9.86 7.43 -12.28
CA ASN A 343 -10.35 6.80 -13.50
C ASN A 343 -9.36 5.69 -13.87
N GLU A 344 -9.68 4.46 -13.49
CA GLU A 344 -8.78 3.32 -13.68
C GLU A 344 -8.53 3.01 -15.16
N PRO A 345 -9.55 2.93 -16.06
CA PRO A 345 -9.30 2.74 -17.48
C PRO A 345 -8.40 3.82 -18.10
N LEU A 346 -8.54 5.07 -17.66
CA LEU A 346 -7.66 6.15 -18.10
C LEU A 346 -6.24 6.00 -17.53
N ALA A 347 -6.08 5.52 -16.29
CA ALA A 347 -4.76 5.23 -15.73
C ALA A 347 -4.01 4.18 -16.55
N HIS A 348 -4.67 3.10 -16.98
CA HIS A 348 -4.10 2.09 -17.88
C HIS A 348 -3.60 2.71 -19.19
N ARG A 349 -4.42 3.56 -19.84
CA ARG A 349 -4.01 4.27 -21.08
C ARG A 349 -2.85 5.24 -20.84
N ILE A 350 -2.82 5.92 -19.69
CA ILE A 350 -1.71 6.82 -19.34
C ILE A 350 -0.42 6.03 -19.12
N TYR A 351 -0.44 4.93 -18.35
CA TYR A 351 0.75 4.09 -18.17
C TYR A 351 1.23 3.50 -19.50
N ALA A 352 0.31 3.10 -20.36
CA ALA A 352 0.66 2.57 -21.68
C ALA A 352 1.18 3.63 -22.65
N GLY A 353 0.60 4.83 -22.66
CA GLY A 353 0.86 5.85 -23.66
C GLY A 353 1.94 6.87 -23.31
N ALA A 354 2.27 7.04 -22.03
CA ALA A 354 3.32 7.97 -21.60
C ALA A 354 4.73 7.42 -21.92
N ASP A 355 5.67 8.30 -22.15
CA ASP A 355 7.07 7.97 -22.36
C ASP A 355 7.81 7.93 -21.01
N ALA A 356 7.55 8.90 -20.13
CA ALA A 356 8.11 8.98 -18.80
C ALA A 356 7.03 9.18 -17.73
N PHE A 357 7.34 8.83 -16.48
CA PHE A 357 6.40 8.87 -15.35
C PHE A 357 7.02 9.57 -14.14
N ALA A 358 6.47 10.70 -13.73
CA ALA A 358 6.98 11.54 -12.65
C ALA A 358 6.40 11.14 -11.28
N MET A 359 7.29 10.90 -10.31
CA MET A 359 6.95 10.70 -8.90
C MET A 359 7.87 11.54 -8.00
N PRO A 360 7.57 12.83 -7.84
CA PRO A 360 8.37 13.74 -7.01
C PRO A 360 8.01 13.64 -5.51
N SER A 361 7.70 12.46 -5.03
CA SER A 361 7.20 12.21 -3.68
C SER A 361 8.18 12.68 -2.60
N ARG A 362 7.67 13.40 -1.57
CA ARG A 362 8.48 13.77 -0.40
C ARG A 362 8.84 12.57 0.44
N PHE A 363 7.96 11.60 0.51
CA PHE A 363 8.25 10.25 0.98
C PHE A 363 7.33 9.26 0.26
N GLU A 364 7.83 8.06 0.01
CA GLU A 364 7.09 7.01 -0.70
C GLU A 364 7.40 5.65 -0.05
N PRO A 365 6.55 5.14 0.84
CA PRO A 365 6.82 3.90 1.55
C PRO A 365 7.20 2.73 0.64
N CYS A 366 6.44 2.50 -0.43
CA CYS A 366 6.76 1.54 -1.48
C CYS A 366 6.57 2.16 -2.87
N GLY A 367 5.38 2.69 -3.13
CA GLY A 367 4.92 3.05 -4.45
C GLY A 367 4.51 1.82 -5.28
N LEU A 368 3.40 1.95 -6.02
CA LEU A 368 2.98 0.96 -7.01
C LEU A 368 3.04 1.56 -8.42
N SER A 369 2.84 2.87 -8.53
CA SER A 369 2.75 3.55 -9.83
C SER A 369 4.03 3.43 -10.66
N GLN A 370 5.23 3.46 -10.05
CA GLN A 370 6.48 3.22 -10.77
C GLN A 370 6.62 1.77 -11.23
N LEU A 371 6.11 0.80 -10.45
CA LEU A 371 6.12 -0.61 -10.85
C LEU A 371 5.23 -0.82 -12.07
N ILE A 372 4.01 -0.24 -12.03
CA ILE A 372 3.09 -0.26 -13.15
C ILE A 372 3.72 0.43 -14.37
N ALA A 373 4.25 1.66 -14.20
CA ALA A 373 4.89 2.40 -15.28
C ALA A 373 5.99 1.56 -15.96
N MET A 374 6.91 0.98 -15.17
CA MET A 374 7.97 0.12 -15.69
C MET A 374 7.44 -1.13 -16.39
N ARG A 375 6.39 -1.74 -15.86
CA ARG A 375 5.72 -2.90 -16.48
C ARG A 375 5.16 -2.58 -17.87
N TYR A 376 4.70 -1.32 -18.07
CA TYR A 376 4.20 -0.80 -19.33
C TYR A 376 5.30 -0.15 -20.22
N GLY A 377 6.57 -0.23 -19.82
CA GLY A 377 7.70 0.33 -20.57
C GLY A 377 7.79 1.86 -20.49
N THR A 378 7.15 2.48 -19.50
CA THR A 378 7.20 3.91 -19.21
C THR A 378 8.27 4.16 -18.16
N LEU A 379 9.26 5.04 -18.48
CA LEU A 379 10.44 5.19 -17.65
C LEU A 379 10.21 6.14 -16.47
N PRO A 380 10.51 5.72 -15.22
CA PRO A 380 10.29 6.55 -14.04
C PRO A 380 11.25 7.73 -13.95
N VAL A 381 10.72 8.91 -13.57
CA VAL A 381 11.47 10.09 -13.11
C VAL A 381 11.07 10.29 -11.64
N VAL A 382 11.92 9.85 -10.70
CA VAL A 382 11.51 9.67 -9.31
C VAL A 382 12.46 10.31 -8.32
N ARG A 383 11.91 10.76 -7.18
CA ARG A 383 12.75 11.17 -6.06
C ARG A 383 13.32 9.94 -5.34
N GLU A 384 14.56 10.05 -4.88
CA GLU A 384 15.24 9.02 -4.08
C GLU A 384 14.70 9.00 -2.66
N THR A 385 13.62 8.22 -2.44
CA THR A 385 13.02 8.01 -1.12
C THR A 385 12.29 6.67 -1.07
N GLY A 386 12.35 5.99 0.07
CA GLY A 386 11.63 4.75 0.35
C GLY A 386 11.71 3.71 -0.76
N GLY A 387 10.57 3.15 -1.12
CA GLY A 387 10.49 2.10 -2.14
C GLY A 387 10.89 2.53 -3.55
N LEU A 388 10.95 3.84 -3.86
CA LEU A 388 11.46 4.30 -5.15
C LEU A 388 12.95 4.04 -5.30
N VAL A 389 13.73 4.13 -4.20
CA VAL A 389 15.16 3.74 -4.19
C VAL A 389 15.32 2.26 -4.47
N ASP A 390 14.47 1.45 -3.83
CA ASP A 390 14.58 -0.01 -3.85
C ASP A 390 14.06 -0.64 -5.16
N THR A 391 13.19 0.06 -5.89
CA THR A 391 12.48 -0.50 -7.05
C THR A 391 12.86 0.09 -8.39
N VAL A 392 13.48 1.28 -8.43
CA VAL A 392 13.85 1.95 -9.68
C VAL A 392 15.36 1.93 -9.86
N PRO A 393 15.93 0.99 -10.64
CA PRO A 393 17.36 0.96 -10.94
C PRO A 393 17.81 2.18 -11.75
N HIS A 394 19.05 2.64 -11.57
CA HIS A 394 19.63 3.76 -12.35
C HIS A 394 19.70 3.49 -13.86
N GLU A 395 19.81 2.22 -14.23
CA GLU A 395 19.82 1.78 -15.61
C GLU A 395 18.45 1.91 -16.29
N VAL A 396 17.38 2.04 -15.49
CA VAL A 396 16.00 2.15 -15.96
C VAL A 396 15.49 3.58 -15.81
N GLY A 397 15.44 4.08 -14.58
CA GLY A 397 14.82 5.37 -14.26
C GLY A 397 15.82 6.54 -14.15
N PHE A 398 15.25 7.73 -13.98
CA PHE A 398 15.96 8.97 -13.72
C PHE A 398 15.65 9.41 -12.29
N ARG A 399 16.68 9.53 -11.46
CA ARG A 399 16.51 9.71 -10.03
C ARG A 399 17.08 11.06 -9.58
N PHE A 400 16.43 11.69 -8.62
CA PHE A 400 16.89 12.93 -8.00
C PHE A 400 16.70 12.89 -6.48
N ALA A 401 17.63 13.51 -5.74
CA ALA A 401 17.66 13.43 -4.29
C ALA A 401 16.79 14.48 -3.60
N GLU A 402 16.85 15.73 -4.03
CA GLU A 402 16.21 16.85 -3.35
C GLU A 402 14.73 16.99 -3.73
N ALA A 403 13.86 17.15 -2.72
CA ALA A 403 12.42 17.40 -2.93
C ALA A 403 12.17 18.84 -3.40
N THR A 404 12.64 19.18 -4.61
CA THR A 404 12.50 20.50 -5.22
C THR A 404 12.04 20.42 -6.67
N ALA A 405 11.29 21.43 -7.14
CA ALA A 405 10.89 21.54 -8.54
C ALA A 405 12.10 21.63 -9.48
N GLN A 406 13.20 22.22 -9.03
CA GLN A 406 14.44 22.33 -9.81
C GLN A 406 15.08 20.95 -10.02
N ALA A 407 15.17 20.13 -8.99
CA ALA A 407 15.74 18.78 -9.09
C ALA A 407 14.87 17.87 -10.01
N LEU A 408 13.54 17.94 -9.87
CA LEU A 408 12.60 17.28 -10.77
C LEU A 408 12.80 17.73 -12.23
N THR A 409 12.90 19.04 -12.46
CA THR A 409 13.12 19.60 -13.80
C THR A 409 14.44 19.10 -14.40
N GLN A 410 15.51 19.04 -13.61
CA GLN A 410 16.81 18.56 -14.08
C GLN A 410 16.75 17.07 -14.46
N ALA A 411 16.17 16.22 -13.60
CA ALA A 411 16.01 14.79 -13.92
C ALA A 411 15.11 14.57 -15.15
N SER A 412 14.06 15.40 -15.32
CA SER A 412 13.20 15.36 -16.51
C SER A 412 13.94 15.78 -17.79
N ARG A 413 14.89 16.73 -17.70
CA ARG A 413 15.77 17.09 -18.83
C ARG A 413 16.74 15.97 -19.19
N GLU A 414 17.28 15.26 -18.21
CA GLU A 414 18.13 14.09 -18.43
C GLU A 414 17.32 12.97 -19.11
N ALA A 415 16.08 12.75 -18.68
CA ALA A 415 15.14 11.83 -19.34
C ALA A 415 14.87 12.25 -20.79
N HIS A 416 14.59 13.53 -21.03
CA HIS A 416 14.37 14.05 -22.38
C HIS A 416 15.61 13.92 -23.27
N ALA A 417 16.81 14.18 -22.74
CA ALA A 417 18.06 13.99 -23.48
C ALA A 417 18.26 12.52 -23.87
N ALA A 418 17.97 11.57 -22.96
CA ALA A 418 18.00 10.15 -23.26
C ALA A 418 16.95 9.72 -24.29
N TYR A 419 15.77 10.35 -24.28
CA TYR A 419 14.70 10.11 -25.27
C TYR A 419 15.11 10.46 -26.69
N GLN A 420 16.05 11.39 -26.89
CA GLN A 420 16.59 11.76 -28.22
C GLN A 420 17.45 10.65 -28.86
N ASP A 421 17.82 9.61 -28.10
CA ASP A 421 18.41 8.37 -28.61
C ASP A 421 17.37 7.22 -28.53
N PRO A 422 16.64 6.93 -29.62
CA PRO A 422 15.61 5.92 -29.61
C PRO A 422 16.09 4.52 -29.25
N ALA A 423 17.33 4.16 -29.63
CA ALA A 423 17.88 2.84 -29.34
C ALA A 423 18.17 2.68 -27.84
N GLN A 424 18.75 3.68 -27.21
CA GLN A 424 19.01 3.70 -25.77
C GLN A 424 17.69 3.73 -24.99
N TRP A 425 16.71 4.54 -25.41
CA TRP A 425 15.40 4.63 -24.78
C TRP A 425 14.66 3.29 -24.80
N GLN A 426 14.59 2.65 -25.96
CA GLN A 426 13.96 1.33 -26.10
C GLN A 426 14.68 0.24 -25.31
N ALA A 427 16.01 0.28 -25.22
CA ALA A 427 16.77 -0.67 -24.40
C ALA A 427 16.43 -0.51 -22.89
N ARG A 428 16.33 0.75 -22.40
CA ARG A 428 15.90 1.03 -21.03
C ARG A 428 14.45 0.57 -20.77
N ALA A 429 13.53 0.84 -21.69
CA ALA A 429 12.15 0.41 -21.59
C ALA A 429 12.02 -1.11 -21.63
N ALA A 430 12.78 -1.81 -22.45
CA ALA A 430 12.84 -3.28 -22.48
C ALA A 430 13.35 -3.85 -21.16
N LEU A 431 14.39 -3.25 -20.57
CA LEU A 431 14.90 -3.63 -19.25
C LEU A 431 13.82 -3.40 -18.18
N ALA A 432 13.15 -2.25 -18.18
CA ALA A 432 12.05 -1.96 -17.25
C ALA A 432 10.94 -3.02 -17.31
N MET A 433 10.49 -3.37 -18.52
CA MET A 433 9.45 -4.38 -18.74
C MET A 433 9.88 -5.80 -18.34
N SER A 434 11.18 -6.08 -18.25
CA SER A 434 11.72 -7.39 -17.88
C SER A 434 11.89 -7.59 -16.37
N LEU A 435 11.78 -6.52 -15.57
CA LEU A 435 11.92 -6.62 -14.12
C LEU A 435 10.75 -7.41 -13.51
N ASP A 436 11.08 -8.30 -12.59
CA ASP A 436 10.07 -9.06 -11.85
C ASP A 436 9.61 -8.30 -10.60
N PHE A 437 8.38 -7.83 -10.64
CA PHE A 437 7.68 -7.20 -9.52
C PHE A 437 6.51 -8.07 -9.04
N SER A 438 6.52 -9.39 -9.30
CA SER A 438 5.49 -10.28 -8.81
C SER A 438 5.44 -10.33 -7.27
N TRP A 439 4.33 -10.79 -6.74
CA TRP A 439 4.19 -11.05 -5.32
C TRP A 439 4.92 -12.31 -4.83
N ASP A 440 5.48 -13.14 -5.72
CA ASP A 440 6.09 -14.42 -5.34
C ASP A 440 7.27 -14.22 -4.38
N GLY A 441 8.19 -13.33 -4.71
CA GLY A 441 9.33 -13.01 -3.85
C GLY A 441 8.93 -12.43 -2.47
N PRO A 442 8.10 -11.37 -2.42
CA PRO A 442 7.56 -10.86 -1.17
C PRO A 442 6.81 -11.90 -0.33
N ALA A 443 5.95 -12.71 -0.95
CA ALA A 443 5.16 -13.73 -0.26
C ALA A 443 6.06 -14.78 0.41
N HIS A 444 7.12 -15.26 -0.26
CA HIS A 444 8.09 -16.17 0.34
C HIS A 444 8.78 -15.55 1.56
N LYS A 445 9.12 -14.25 1.52
CA LYS A 445 9.72 -13.55 2.67
C LYS A 445 8.77 -13.50 3.86
N TYR A 446 7.48 -13.22 3.63
CA TYR A 446 6.48 -13.25 4.70
C TYR A 446 6.26 -14.66 5.25
N LEU A 447 6.16 -15.70 4.41
CA LEU A 447 6.02 -17.09 4.85
C LEU A 447 7.23 -17.50 5.71
N ALA A 448 8.46 -17.23 5.26
CA ALA A 448 9.66 -17.51 6.04
C ALA A 448 9.70 -16.74 7.39
N LEU A 449 9.19 -15.49 7.42
CA LEU A 449 9.05 -14.74 8.66
C LEU A 449 8.07 -15.44 9.63
N TYR A 450 6.91 -15.88 9.15
CA TYR A 450 5.92 -16.56 9.99
C TYR A 450 6.48 -17.87 10.56
N GLU A 451 7.14 -18.68 9.73
CA GLU A 451 7.81 -19.92 10.17
C GLU A 451 8.86 -19.64 11.24
N SER A 452 9.66 -18.60 11.06
CA SER A 452 10.68 -18.21 12.05
C SER A 452 10.07 -17.89 13.41
N LEU A 453 8.93 -17.18 13.44
CA LEU A 453 8.21 -16.83 14.66
C LEU A 453 7.59 -18.05 15.34
N LEU A 454 7.10 -19.02 14.57
CA LEU A 454 6.53 -20.26 15.10
C LEU A 454 7.62 -21.19 15.65
N GLY A 455 8.85 -21.15 15.10
CA GLY A 455 10.00 -21.91 15.56
C GLY A 455 10.67 -21.39 16.84
N THR A 456 10.37 -20.16 17.28
CA THR A 456 10.93 -19.55 18.49
C THR A 456 10.03 -19.75 19.72
N ALA A 457 10.64 -19.90 20.91
CA ALA A 457 9.88 -19.90 22.16
C ALA A 457 9.19 -18.53 22.36
N HIS A 458 7.95 -18.53 22.87
CA HIS A 458 7.27 -17.26 23.20
C HIS A 458 8.03 -16.57 24.34
N PRO A 459 8.39 -15.27 24.24
CA PRO A 459 8.86 -14.55 25.41
C PRO A 459 7.77 -14.65 26.50
N GLN A 460 8.12 -15.20 27.64
CA GLN A 460 7.17 -15.24 28.77
C GLN A 460 6.92 -13.79 29.22
N THR A 461 5.66 -13.37 29.18
CA THR A 461 5.16 -12.09 29.71
C THR A 461 5.37 -11.97 31.22
#